data_091859e6b9952ea79c4a8d73ab298401
#
_entry.id   091859e6b9952ea79c4a8d73ab298401
#
_cell.length_a   1.000
_cell.length_b   1.000
_cell.length_c   1.000
_cell.angle_alpha   90.00
_cell.angle_beta   90.00
_cell.angle_gamma   90.00
#
_symmetry.space_group_name_H-M   'P 1'
#
loop_
_entity.id
_entity.type
_entity.pdbx_description
1 polymer ?
#
loop_
_entity_poly.entity_id
_entity_poly.type
_entity_poly.pdbx_seq_one_letter_code
_entity_poly.pdbx_strand_id
1 'polypeptide(L)'
;MLRRHWLKTTALISMATALPAKATAALRGNGSAVTFGSARYQRIVRTIRNTFPSPTSSRSADSRFSRLMAYALSEYERRKSHRTYLGKREPLDYAGARRARVSEAMGEARATIRETAHYLEGQYTWSHPDVHRLHGSATSVSIIGQFYGSIVDPNTVWDDLSHKAAEAEVRVSAMCAALVGYDPDKALGLFTFGGTGTTLYGIKIGAEIAQPGLFNEGIKQPLRVFGSDMAHYAKLSASAWLGLGSQAAVAVPTGEDNAMDVSALEKALRASIEKGERIAAIVVTMGSTDAFGIDDIVAVHALRQRLMDEYRLDYRPHLHADAVIGWAYAVFNDYDFAVNALDIPAEASQSLQTVRERMRHLHLADSLGIDFHKSGYTPYASSLFIASDAKLVSTIRRDKVAMPYLFQFGEYDPGIYTLECSRSGGPVLAALSNLLLLGKDGFRGLLGHCVEMSQLLRRKARDLPWLAVLNEDNHGAVVVIRVYPDGVDADTAYRTEKSDASQRDALLRHNEFNKAVYLVTREAAESGEGPVFVQTNRYRNTGYGEPVVGIKFFTLSAFTDPA
;
A
#
# COMPACT_ATOMS: atom_id res chain seq x y z
N MET A 1 -23.60 24.02 44.88
CA MET A 1 -22.19 23.60 44.68
C MET A 1 -21.63 23.95 43.30
N LEU A 2 -22.39 24.05 42.26
CA LEU A 2 -21.94 24.36 40.86
C LEU A 2 -21.35 25.81 40.68
N ARG A 3 -21.85 26.82 41.39
CA ARG A 3 -21.34 28.21 41.25
C ARG A 3 -19.91 28.45 41.80
N ARG A 4 -19.44 27.65 42.76
CA ARG A 4 -18.06 27.77 43.29
C ARG A 4 -17.00 27.12 42.39
N HIS A 5 -17.40 26.17 41.58
CA HIS A 5 -16.48 25.55 40.61
C HIS A 5 -16.24 26.47 39.40
N TRP A 6 -17.28 27.15 38.93
CA TRP A 6 -17.20 28.08 37.81
C TRP A 6 -16.27 29.28 38.06
N LEU A 7 -16.29 29.82 39.26
CA LEU A 7 -15.42 30.95 39.66
C LEU A 7 -13.93 30.56 39.77
N LYS A 8 -13.62 29.31 40.12
CA LYS A 8 -12.23 28.80 40.10
C LYS A 8 -11.70 28.56 38.71
N THR A 9 -12.54 28.08 37.80
CA THR A 9 -12.18 27.84 36.40
C THR A 9 -11.96 29.15 35.65
N THR A 10 -12.76 30.18 35.90
CA THR A 10 -12.60 31.51 35.29
C THR A 10 -11.32 32.22 35.78
N ALA A 11 -10.93 32.01 37.02
CA ALA A 11 -9.67 32.57 37.57
C ALA A 11 -8.43 31.86 36.96
N LEU A 12 -8.50 30.57 36.70
CA LEU A 12 -7.44 29.81 36.01
C LEU A 12 -7.31 30.20 34.54
N ILE A 13 -8.42 30.42 33.83
CA ILE A 13 -8.42 30.92 32.44
C ILE A 13 -7.83 32.33 32.37
N SER A 14 -8.14 33.22 33.34
CA SER A 14 -7.54 34.55 33.41
C SER A 14 -6.03 34.53 33.73
N MET A 15 -5.55 33.54 34.48
CA MET A 15 -4.12 33.34 34.70
C MET A 15 -3.42 32.81 33.46
N ALA A 16 -4.02 31.86 32.72
CA ALA A 16 -3.45 31.30 31.51
C ALA A 16 -3.35 32.34 30.37
N THR A 17 -4.27 33.29 30.27
CA THR A 17 -4.20 34.39 29.29
C THR A 17 -3.25 35.51 29.70
N ALA A 18 -2.99 35.69 30.99
CA ALA A 18 -2.08 36.71 31.51
C ALA A 18 -0.61 36.28 31.52
N LEU A 19 -0.32 35.01 31.65
CA LEU A 19 1.04 34.45 31.64
C LEU A 19 1.83 34.76 30.38
N PRO A 20 1.30 34.57 29.17
CA PRO A 20 2.03 34.91 27.91
C PRO A 20 2.34 36.40 27.81
N ALA A 21 1.42 37.28 28.21
CA ALA A 21 1.63 38.73 28.15
C ALA A 21 2.67 39.21 29.18
N LYS A 22 2.67 38.65 30.38
CA LYS A 22 3.68 38.95 31.40
C LYS A 22 5.04 38.34 31.07
N ALA A 23 5.10 37.14 30.54
CA ALA A 23 6.34 36.52 30.06
C ALA A 23 6.91 37.29 28.86
N THR A 24 6.08 37.74 27.93
CA THR A 24 6.50 38.56 26.78
C THR A 24 6.94 39.96 27.22
N ALA A 25 6.29 40.56 28.25
CA ALA A 25 6.69 41.84 28.80
C ALA A 25 7.99 41.72 29.63
N ALA A 26 8.20 40.64 30.38
CA ALA A 26 9.46 40.37 31.09
C ALA A 26 10.64 40.11 30.12
N LEU A 27 10.37 39.49 28.98
CA LEU A 27 11.35 39.30 27.91
C LEU A 27 11.63 40.58 27.09
N ARG A 28 10.75 41.60 27.19
CA ARG A 28 10.92 42.94 26.58
C ARG A 28 11.51 43.97 27.52
N GLY A 29 11.99 43.55 28.70
CA GLY A 29 12.64 44.42 29.66
C GLY A 29 13.90 45.06 29.10
N ASN A 30 13.93 46.38 29.09
CA ASN A 30 15.01 47.31 28.80
C ASN A 30 16.14 46.85 27.88
N GLY A 31 16.05 47.26 26.67
CA GLY A 31 16.92 47.53 25.52
C GLY A 31 18.40 47.25 25.53
N SER A 32 18.92 46.23 26.18
CA SER A 32 20.18 45.62 25.73
C SER A 32 19.82 44.36 24.93
N ALA A 33 19.98 44.40 23.63
CA ALA A 33 19.88 43.21 22.77
C ALA A 33 20.83 42.16 23.33
N VAL A 34 20.29 41.15 24.04
CA VAL A 34 21.08 39.97 24.43
C VAL A 34 21.51 39.30 23.14
N THR A 35 22.71 39.61 22.67
CA THR A 35 23.32 38.97 21.51
C THR A 35 23.79 37.60 21.93
N PHE A 36 22.97 36.59 21.68
CA PHE A 36 23.38 35.19 21.83
C PHE A 36 24.38 34.82 20.75
N GLY A 37 25.65 34.66 21.09
CA GLY A 37 26.71 34.20 20.24
C GLY A 37 27.44 35.28 19.40
N SER A 38 28.52 34.89 18.77
CA SER A 38 29.37 35.79 17.96
C SER A 38 28.64 36.28 16.68
N ALA A 39 29.12 37.36 16.08
CA ALA A 39 28.62 37.84 14.79
C ALA A 39 28.68 36.77 13.67
N ARG A 40 29.66 35.87 13.72
CA ARG A 40 29.76 34.73 12.81
C ARG A 40 28.62 33.75 13.02
N TYR A 41 28.35 33.38 14.26
CA TYR A 41 27.23 32.50 14.62
C TYR A 41 25.88 33.07 14.20
N GLN A 42 25.64 34.36 14.45
CA GLN A 42 24.42 35.05 14.04
C GLN A 42 24.23 35.09 12.51
N ARG A 43 25.30 35.19 11.75
CA ARG A 43 25.23 35.08 10.28
C ARG A 43 24.81 33.67 9.85
N ILE A 44 25.39 32.62 10.44
CA ILE A 44 25.02 31.23 10.16
C ILE A 44 23.54 30.99 10.46
N VAL A 45 23.05 31.41 11.64
CA VAL A 45 21.63 31.25 12.01
C VAL A 45 20.71 31.98 11.02
N ARG A 46 21.06 33.20 10.59
CA ARG A 46 20.27 33.91 9.55
C ARG A 46 20.27 33.18 8.22
N THR A 47 21.41 32.64 7.79
CA THR A 47 21.51 31.84 6.57
C THR A 47 20.65 30.59 6.67
N ILE A 48 20.70 29.86 7.78
CA ILE A 48 19.87 28.68 8.04
C ILE A 48 18.37 29.04 7.95
N ARG A 49 17.93 30.11 8.63
CA ARG A 49 16.52 30.55 8.57
C ARG A 49 16.00 30.79 7.17
N ASN A 50 16.88 31.23 6.25
CA ASN A 50 16.52 31.46 4.85
C ASN A 50 16.35 30.15 4.05
N THR A 51 16.69 29.00 4.60
CA THR A 51 16.49 27.69 3.96
C THR A 51 15.10 27.13 4.23
N PHE A 52 14.35 27.68 5.17
CA PHE A 52 12.99 27.24 5.51
C PHE A 52 11.93 28.06 4.73
N PRO A 53 10.74 27.50 4.50
CA PRO A 53 9.58 28.28 4.05
C PRO A 53 9.30 29.42 5.00
N SER A 54 8.76 30.53 4.48
CA SER A 54 8.39 31.68 5.34
C SER A 54 7.21 31.33 6.24
N PRO A 55 7.24 31.75 7.51
CA PRO A 55 6.11 31.54 8.43
C PRO A 55 4.93 32.50 8.11
N THR A 56 5.18 33.54 7.32
CA THR A 56 4.17 34.52 6.90
C THR A 56 4.25 34.75 5.39
N SER A 57 3.11 35.02 4.75
CA SER A 57 3.07 35.38 3.36
C SER A 57 3.82 36.68 3.12
N SER A 58 4.96 36.60 2.42
CA SER A 58 5.70 37.77 1.93
C SER A 58 6.22 37.47 0.53
N ARG A 59 5.99 38.39 -0.41
CA ARG A 59 6.33 38.22 -1.84
C ARG A 59 7.79 37.79 -2.05
N SER A 60 8.73 38.26 -1.26
CA SER A 60 10.17 37.94 -1.44
C SER A 60 10.55 36.57 -0.90
N ALA A 61 10.02 36.17 0.24
CA ALA A 61 10.32 34.86 0.86
C ALA A 61 9.59 33.72 0.14
N ASP A 62 8.30 33.90 -0.17
CA ASP A 62 7.49 32.93 -0.90
C ASP A 62 8.03 32.73 -2.32
N SER A 63 8.48 33.82 -2.99
CA SER A 63 9.07 33.72 -4.32
C SER A 63 10.41 32.94 -4.33
N ARG A 64 11.15 32.87 -3.20
CA ARG A 64 12.36 32.05 -3.09
C ARG A 64 12.02 30.56 -3.10
N PHE A 65 11.08 30.13 -2.26
CA PHE A 65 10.62 28.74 -2.22
C PHE A 65 10.02 28.33 -3.57
N SER A 66 9.14 29.15 -4.14
CA SER A 66 8.54 28.88 -5.46
C SER A 66 9.58 28.75 -6.56
N ARG A 67 10.65 29.59 -6.56
CA ARG A 67 11.74 29.47 -7.53
C ARG A 67 12.56 28.20 -7.35
N LEU A 68 12.78 27.75 -6.11
CA LEU A 68 13.46 26.47 -5.85
C LEU A 68 12.62 25.28 -6.30
N MET A 69 11.30 25.33 -6.09
CA MET A 69 10.35 24.33 -6.61
C MET A 69 10.35 24.29 -8.14
N ALA A 70 10.28 25.46 -8.80
CA ALA A 70 10.33 25.54 -10.26
C ALA A 70 11.68 24.99 -10.79
N TYR A 71 12.77 25.29 -10.08
CA TYR A 71 14.09 24.74 -10.43
C TYR A 71 14.14 23.22 -10.25
N ALA A 72 13.62 22.68 -9.15
CA ALA A 72 13.55 21.23 -8.93
C ALA A 72 12.71 20.54 -10.03
N LEU A 73 11.57 21.10 -10.41
CA LEU A 73 10.78 20.60 -11.53
C LEU A 73 11.56 20.64 -12.86
N SER A 74 12.34 21.70 -13.12
CA SER A 74 13.17 21.76 -14.31
C SER A 74 14.29 20.72 -14.34
N GLU A 75 14.85 20.36 -13.16
CA GLU A 75 15.81 19.26 -13.03
C GLU A 75 15.17 17.89 -13.34
N TYR A 76 13.93 17.68 -12.91
CA TYR A 76 13.16 16.48 -13.25
C TYR A 76 12.83 16.44 -14.76
N GLU A 77 12.28 17.53 -15.33
CA GLU A 77 11.90 17.60 -16.74
C GLU A 77 13.08 17.35 -17.70
N ARG A 78 14.27 17.84 -17.36
CA ARG A 78 15.50 17.59 -18.16
C ARG A 78 15.92 16.12 -18.25
N ARG A 79 15.46 15.27 -17.32
CA ARG A 79 15.75 13.85 -17.28
C ARG A 79 14.73 13.01 -18.04
N LYS A 80 13.59 13.59 -18.39
CA LYS A 80 12.58 12.92 -19.23
C LYS A 80 13.07 12.77 -20.65
N SER A 81 12.72 11.65 -21.26
CA SER A 81 12.93 11.36 -22.68
C SER A 81 11.82 10.41 -23.15
N HIS A 82 11.93 9.94 -24.39
CA HIS A 82 11.08 8.89 -24.93
C HIS A 82 11.40 7.47 -24.36
N ARG A 83 12.28 7.37 -23.39
CA ARG A 83 12.70 6.09 -22.79
C ARG A 83 11.85 5.75 -21.58
N THR A 84 11.83 4.46 -21.25
CA THR A 84 11.15 3.91 -20.07
C THR A 84 11.82 4.29 -18.74
N TYR A 85 13.03 4.85 -18.78
CA TYR A 85 13.77 5.32 -17.61
C TYR A 85 14.08 6.80 -17.70
N LEU A 86 14.13 7.45 -16.52
CA LEU A 86 14.60 8.84 -16.38
C LEU A 86 16.12 8.88 -16.52
N GLY A 87 16.63 9.77 -17.36
CA GLY A 87 18.05 9.95 -17.58
C GLY A 87 18.74 8.69 -18.07
N LYS A 88 19.94 8.40 -17.53
CA LYS A 88 20.71 7.18 -17.83
C LYS A 88 20.57 6.16 -16.71
N ARG A 89 20.50 4.89 -17.07
CA ARG A 89 20.56 3.79 -16.11
C ARG A 89 22.00 3.25 -16.07
N GLU A 90 22.80 3.84 -15.18
CA GLU A 90 24.20 3.44 -14.98
C GLU A 90 24.32 2.37 -13.88
N PRO A 91 25.40 1.56 -13.86
CA PRO A 91 25.70 0.67 -12.74
C PRO A 91 25.80 1.42 -11.42
N LEU A 92 25.32 0.83 -10.32
CA LEU A 92 25.31 1.46 -9.01
C LEU A 92 26.68 1.36 -8.33
N ASP A 93 27.24 2.49 -7.87
CA ASP A 93 28.47 2.55 -7.10
C ASP A 93 28.22 2.55 -5.58
N TYR A 94 27.90 1.39 -5.02
CA TYR A 94 27.75 1.25 -3.58
C TYR A 94 29.07 1.45 -2.81
N ALA A 95 30.21 1.18 -3.42
CA ALA A 95 31.50 1.37 -2.78
C ALA A 95 31.82 2.87 -2.61
N GLY A 96 31.55 3.67 -3.63
CA GLY A 96 31.63 5.13 -3.56
C GLY A 96 30.62 5.71 -2.56
N ALA A 97 29.38 5.27 -2.60
CA ALA A 97 28.35 5.72 -1.69
C ALA A 97 28.70 5.50 -0.20
N ARG A 98 29.33 4.37 0.15
CA ARG A 98 29.79 4.09 1.54
C ARG A 98 30.90 5.02 2.03
N ARG A 99 31.62 5.73 1.15
CA ARG A 99 32.66 6.70 1.51
C ARG A 99 32.13 8.12 1.76
N ALA A 100 30.83 8.36 1.47
CA ALA A 100 30.23 9.66 1.68
C ALA A 100 30.32 10.11 3.15
N ARG A 101 30.56 11.40 3.36
CA ARG A 101 30.59 12.05 4.67
C ARG A 101 29.78 13.35 4.62
N VAL A 102 29.23 13.74 5.76
CA VAL A 102 28.60 15.07 5.88
C VAL A 102 29.69 16.13 5.79
N SER A 103 29.49 17.14 4.93
CA SER A 103 30.46 18.22 4.77
C SER A 103 30.47 19.19 5.95
N GLU A 104 31.61 19.81 6.24
CA GLU A 104 31.70 20.84 7.29
C GLU A 104 30.97 22.14 6.89
N ALA A 105 30.93 22.46 5.60
CA ALA A 105 30.33 23.68 5.10
C ALA A 105 28.86 23.44 4.67
N MET A 106 28.02 24.46 4.82
CA MET A 106 26.67 24.46 4.26
C MET A 106 26.73 24.43 2.74
N GLY A 107 25.86 23.60 2.14
CA GLY A 107 25.68 23.56 0.69
C GLY A 107 24.88 24.75 0.14
N GLU A 108 25.00 24.97 -1.17
CA GLU A 108 24.16 25.92 -1.90
C GLU A 108 22.87 25.21 -2.37
N ALA A 109 21.71 25.87 -2.19
CA ALA A 109 20.41 25.24 -2.38
C ALA A 109 20.19 24.62 -3.78
N ARG A 110 20.56 25.34 -4.86
CA ARG A 110 20.39 24.81 -6.24
C ARG A 110 21.38 23.68 -6.53
N ALA A 111 22.61 23.76 -6.02
CA ALA A 111 23.59 22.70 -6.17
C ALA A 111 23.10 21.43 -5.46
N THR A 112 22.56 21.57 -4.24
CA THR A 112 21.97 20.46 -3.47
C THR A 112 20.76 19.85 -4.20
N ILE A 113 19.85 20.67 -4.74
CA ILE A 113 18.69 20.18 -5.51
C ILE A 113 19.17 19.40 -6.75
N ARG A 114 20.16 19.91 -7.48
CA ARG A 114 20.71 19.22 -8.66
C ARG A 114 21.36 17.88 -8.29
N GLU A 115 22.15 17.86 -7.24
CA GLU A 115 22.78 16.65 -6.71
C GLU A 115 21.73 15.62 -6.28
N THR A 116 20.70 16.06 -5.56
CA THR A 116 19.57 15.19 -5.16
C THR A 116 18.81 14.66 -6.38
N ALA A 117 18.59 15.51 -7.39
CA ALA A 117 17.90 15.12 -8.62
C ALA A 117 18.68 14.08 -9.45
N HIS A 118 19.99 13.96 -9.27
CA HIS A 118 20.79 12.89 -9.87
C HIS A 118 20.29 11.49 -9.44
N TYR A 119 19.81 11.34 -8.20
CA TYR A 119 19.27 10.07 -7.71
C TYR A 119 17.90 9.69 -8.30
N LEU A 120 17.31 10.51 -9.16
CA LEU A 120 16.17 10.15 -9.98
C LEU A 120 16.57 9.36 -11.23
N GLU A 121 17.83 9.39 -11.62
CA GLU A 121 18.30 8.73 -12.83
C GLU A 121 18.20 7.20 -12.70
N GLY A 122 17.82 6.54 -13.79
CA GLY A 122 17.56 5.10 -13.82
C GLY A 122 16.26 4.66 -13.16
N GLN A 123 15.44 5.59 -12.62
CA GLN A 123 14.09 5.29 -12.18
C GLN A 123 13.14 5.13 -13.37
N TYR A 124 12.06 4.39 -13.18
CA TYR A 124 11.05 4.22 -14.24
C TYR A 124 10.30 5.52 -14.52
N THR A 125 10.04 5.80 -15.78
CA THR A 125 9.06 6.81 -16.20
C THR A 125 7.66 6.17 -16.12
N TRP A 126 7.04 6.21 -14.95
CA TRP A 126 5.80 5.49 -14.65
C TRP A 126 4.62 5.83 -15.56
N SER A 127 4.65 6.99 -16.23
CA SER A 127 3.67 7.40 -17.25
C SER A 127 4.05 6.95 -18.65
N HIS A 128 5.11 6.15 -18.84
CA HIS A 128 5.45 5.59 -20.14
C HIS A 128 4.54 4.41 -20.48
N PRO A 129 4.01 4.29 -21.73
CA PRO A 129 3.11 3.19 -22.12
C PRO A 129 3.72 1.81 -21.93
N ASP A 130 5.03 1.66 -22.15
CA ASP A 130 5.76 0.39 -22.06
C ASP A 130 6.24 0.02 -20.65
N VAL A 131 5.79 0.72 -19.59
CA VAL A 131 6.11 0.35 -18.20
C VAL A 131 4.99 -0.45 -17.58
N HIS A 132 5.15 -1.79 -17.61
CA HIS A 132 4.17 -2.77 -17.14
C HIS A 132 4.56 -3.31 -15.75
N ARG A 133 4.54 -2.44 -14.73
CA ARG A 133 4.90 -2.76 -13.34
C ARG A 133 3.69 -2.66 -12.43
N LEU A 134 3.85 -3.12 -11.17
CA LEU A 134 2.77 -3.30 -10.17
C LEU A 134 1.93 -2.05 -9.89
N HIS A 135 2.41 -0.87 -10.15
CA HIS A 135 1.63 0.37 -9.96
C HIS A 135 1.78 1.30 -11.17
N GLY A 136 0.75 2.09 -11.42
CA GLY A 136 0.78 3.16 -12.40
C GLY A 136 1.38 4.46 -11.85
N SER A 137 1.45 5.49 -12.69
CA SER A 137 1.85 6.83 -12.27
C SER A 137 0.84 7.41 -11.28
N ALA A 138 1.32 8.11 -10.26
CA ALA A 138 0.45 8.91 -9.41
C ALA A 138 -0.17 10.06 -10.20
N THR A 139 -1.42 10.44 -9.91
CA THR A 139 -2.03 11.61 -10.54
C THR A 139 -1.37 12.89 -10.06
N SER A 140 -1.33 13.93 -10.90
CA SER A 140 -0.76 15.23 -10.52
C SER A 140 -1.44 15.83 -9.28
N VAL A 141 -2.75 15.62 -9.13
CA VAL A 141 -3.51 16.15 -7.99
C VAL A 141 -3.16 15.41 -6.70
N SER A 142 -2.91 14.09 -6.75
CA SER A 142 -2.46 13.35 -5.57
C SER A 142 -1.02 13.69 -5.17
N ILE A 143 -0.15 13.98 -6.14
CA ILE A 143 1.21 14.49 -5.89
C ILE A 143 1.13 15.84 -5.16
N ILE A 144 0.22 16.74 -5.58
CA ILE A 144 -0.02 18.03 -4.90
C ILE A 144 -0.59 17.80 -3.50
N GLY A 145 -1.49 16.85 -3.31
CA GLY A 145 -2.00 16.46 -1.98
C GLY A 145 -0.88 16.02 -1.05
N GLN A 146 0.02 15.15 -1.52
CA GLN A 146 1.22 14.73 -0.78
C GLN A 146 2.13 15.94 -0.47
N PHE A 147 2.29 16.85 -1.42
CA PHE A 147 3.11 18.06 -1.27
C PHE A 147 2.54 19.00 -0.20
N TYR A 148 1.22 19.19 -0.12
CA TYR A 148 0.60 19.93 0.98
C TYR A 148 0.95 19.33 2.34
N GLY A 149 0.89 18.00 2.46
CA GLY A 149 1.35 17.30 3.64
C GLY A 149 2.82 17.57 3.96
N SER A 150 3.69 17.67 2.95
CA SER A 150 5.10 17.97 3.14
C SER A 150 5.38 19.43 3.52
N ILE A 151 4.55 20.39 3.09
CA ILE A 151 4.70 21.80 3.46
C ILE A 151 4.24 22.06 4.89
N VAL A 152 3.08 21.50 5.26
CA VAL A 152 2.44 21.75 6.57
C VAL A 152 2.96 20.80 7.63
N ASP A 153 3.43 19.62 7.19
CA ASP A 153 3.99 18.54 8.00
C ASP A 153 3.09 18.12 9.18
N PRO A 154 1.78 17.82 8.94
CA PRO A 154 0.87 17.45 10.00
C PRO A 154 1.21 16.05 10.52
N ASN A 155 1.35 15.92 11.84
CA ASN A 155 1.54 14.63 12.50
C ASN A 155 0.18 14.06 12.93
N THR A 156 -0.30 13.03 12.23
CA THR A 156 -1.60 12.40 12.49
C THR A 156 -1.59 11.42 13.68
N VAL A 157 -0.74 11.66 14.68
CA VAL A 157 -0.73 10.88 15.92
C VAL A 157 -1.99 11.11 16.75
N TRP A 158 -2.51 12.34 16.76
CA TRP A 158 -3.77 12.75 17.38
C TRP A 158 -4.27 14.05 16.74
N ASP A 159 -5.56 14.37 16.94
CA ASP A 159 -6.22 15.49 16.27
C ASP A 159 -5.80 16.88 16.77
N ASP A 160 -5.34 17.02 18.02
CA ASP A 160 -4.83 18.30 18.53
C ASP A 160 -3.57 18.77 17.78
N LEU A 161 -2.73 17.85 17.29
CA LEU A 161 -1.56 18.18 16.45
C LEU A 161 -1.89 18.27 14.96
N SER A 162 -2.78 17.43 14.46
CA SER A 162 -3.02 17.31 13.01
C SER A 162 -4.27 18.06 12.53
N HIS A 163 -5.16 18.45 13.45
CA HIS A 163 -6.38 19.22 13.20
C HIS A 163 -7.15 18.72 11.95
N LYS A 164 -7.27 19.52 10.90
CA LYS A 164 -7.98 19.15 9.66
C LYS A 164 -7.40 17.95 8.91
N ALA A 165 -6.14 17.59 9.13
CA ALA A 165 -5.58 16.36 8.58
C ALA A 165 -6.13 15.10 9.27
N ALA A 166 -6.47 15.16 10.57
CA ALA A 166 -7.20 14.09 11.26
C ALA A 166 -8.61 13.92 10.69
N GLU A 167 -9.35 15.04 10.49
CA GLU A 167 -10.66 15.00 9.83
C GLU A 167 -10.58 14.41 8.43
N ALA A 168 -9.51 14.72 7.67
CA ALA A 168 -9.27 14.13 6.35
C ALA A 168 -9.05 12.60 6.43
N GLU A 169 -8.30 12.10 7.42
CA GLU A 169 -8.09 10.65 7.64
C GLU A 169 -9.43 9.95 7.92
N VAL A 170 -10.24 10.51 8.80
CA VAL A 170 -11.58 9.99 9.10
C VAL A 170 -12.47 10.00 7.85
N ARG A 171 -12.42 11.08 7.07
CA ARG A 171 -13.20 11.20 5.83
C ARG A 171 -12.80 10.16 4.78
N VAL A 172 -11.50 9.95 4.55
CA VAL A 172 -10.99 8.90 3.64
C VAL A 172 -11.43 7.53 4.13
N SER A 173 -11.31 7.27 5.43
CA SER A 173 -11.73 6.01 6.05
C SER A 173 -13.22 5.74 5.84
N ALA A 174 -14.07 6.74 6.06
CA ALA A 174 -15.51 6.63 5.86
C ALA A 174 -15.89 6.40 4.39
N MET A 175 -15.25 7.10 3.45
CA MET A 175 -15.46 6.90 2.01
C MET A 175 -15.10 5.46 1.58
N CYS A 176 -13.97 4.93 2.06
CA CYS A 176 -13.54 3.58 1.75
C CYS A 176 -14.40 2.53 2.46
N ALA A 177 -14.79 2.75 3.72
CA ALA A 177 -15.70 1.88 4.45
C ALA A 177 -17.04 1.73 3.71
N ALA A 178 -17.65 2.84 3.30
CA ALA A 178 -18.89 2.83 2.52
C ALA A 178 -18.71 2.10 1.17
N LEU A 179 -17.56 2.32 0.49
CA LEU A 179 -17.28 1.69 -0.80
C LEU A 179 -17.24 0.16 -0.73
N VAL A 180 -16.66 -0.39 0.36
CA VAL A 180 -16.54 -1.85 0.55
C VAL A 180 -17.75 -2.47 1.28
N GLY A 181 -18.73 -1.65 1.69
CA GLY A 181 -19.95 -2.09 2.34
C GLY A 181 -19.86 -2.21 3.87
N TYR A 182 -18.86 -1.59 4.50
CA TYR A 182 -18.86 -1.40 5.95
C TYR A 182 -19.78 -0.24 6.36
N ASP A 183 -20.24 -0.27 7.60
CA ASP A 183 -20.92 0.87 8.24
C ASP A 183 -19.90 1.94 8.63
N PRO A 184 -19.89 3.12 7.98
CA PRO A 184 -18.89 4.16 8.26
C PRO A 184 -18.90 4.68 9.70
N ASP A 185 -20.06 4.59 10.40
CA ASP A 185 -20.18 5.05 11.79
C ASP A 185 -19.56 4.07 12.79
N LYS A 186 -19.34 2.82 12.38
CA LYS A 186 -18.68 1.79 13.21
C LYS A 186 -17.24 1.52 12.81
N ALA A 187 -16.93 1.67 11.54
CA ALA A 187 -15.61 1.37 11.00
C ALA A 187 -14.54 2.34 11.53
N LEU A 188 -13.31 1.84 11.66
CA LEU A 188 -12.15 2.66 11.99
C LEU A 188 -11.03 2.39 11.00
N GLY A 189 -10.58 3.44 10.31
CA GLY A 189 -9.44 3.37 9.40
C GLY A 189 -8.21 4.06 9.97
N LEU A 190 -7.03 3.49 9.69
CA LEU A 190 -5.74 3.98 10.13
C LEU A 190 -4.75 3.92 8.97
N PHE A 191 -4.17 5.05 8.57
CA PHE A 191 -3.05 5.04 7.62
C PHE A 191 -1.82 4.42 8.26
N THR A 192 -1.03 3.65 7.48
CA THR A 192 0.14 2.92 7.96
C THR A 192 1.23 2.84 6.89
N PHE A 193 2.37 2.23 7.23
CA PHE A 193 3.64 2.21 6.48
C PHE A 193 3.64 1.29 5.24
N GLY A 194 2.50 0.91 4.71
CA GLY A 194 2.37 0.08 3.50
C GLY A 194 1.41 -1.10 3.72
N GLY A 195 1.10 -1.84 2.64
CA GLY A 195 0.22 -3.01 2.69
C GLY A 195 0.67 -4.08 3.69
N THR A 196 1.98 -4.23 3.92
CA THR A 196 2.50 -5.09 4.99
C THR A 196 2.04 -4.62 6.37
N GLY A 197 1.94 -3.30 6.60
CA GLY A 197 1.40 -2.73 7.82
C GLY A 197 -0.07 -3.09 8.03
N THR A 198 -0.89 -3.03 6.98
CA THR A 198 -2.31 -3.42 7.08
C THR A 198 -2.48 -4.88 7.48
N THR A 199 -1.70 -5.79 6.89
CA THR A 199 -1.68 -7.21 7.26
C THR A 199 -1.18 -7.41 8.69
N LEU A 200 -0.16 -6.65 9.13
CA LEU A 200 0.36 -6.72 10.49
C LEU A 200 -0.71 -6.34 11.52
N TYR A 201 -1.48 -5.26 11.28
CA TYR A 201 -2.59 -4.88 12.16
C TYR A 201 -3.69 -5.94 12.20
N GLY A 202 -4.09 -6.50 11.04
CA GLY A 202 -5.08 -7.57 10.98
C GLY A 202 -4.67 -8.79 11.80
N ILE A 203 -3.42 -9.25 11.65
CA ILE A 203 -2.88 -10.39 12.41
C ILE A 203 -2.73 -10.04 13.90
N LYS A 204 -2.28 -8.83 14.25
CA LYS A 204 -2.13 -8.40 15.65
C LYS A 204 -3.47 -8.38 16.38
N ILE A 205 -4.50 -7.81 15.77
CA ILE A 205 -5.87 -7.80 16.31
C ILE A 205 -6.38 -9.23 16.48
N GLY A 206 -6.21 -10.07 15.46
CA GLY A 206 -6.61 -11.46 15.52
C GLY A 206 -5.89 -12.26 16.60
N ALA A 207 -4.59 -12.02 16.78
CA ALA A 207 -3.81 -12.65 17.84
C ALA A 207 -4.31 -12.24 19.24
N GLU A 208 -4.66 -10.96 19.42
CA GLU A 208 -5.22 -10.45 20.67
C GLU A 208 -6.60 -11.01 20.96
N ILE A 209 -7.45 -11.17 19.94
CA ILE A 209 -8.76 -11.81 20.05
C ILE A 209 -8.60 -13.30 20.38
N ALA A 210 -7.66 -13.98 19.71
CA ALA A 210 -7.40 -15.38 19.94
C ALA A 210 -6.76 -15.65 21.31
N GLN A 211 -5.96 -14.73 21.83
CA GLN A 211 -5.34 -14.80 23.15
C GLN A 211 -5.42 -13.44 23.84
N PRO A 212 -6.52 -13.15 24.55
CA PRO A 212 -6.68 -11.88 25.27
C PRO A 212 -5.53 -11.64 26.27
N GLY A 213 -5.02 -10.40 26.28
CA GLY A 213 -3.87 -10.02 27.11
C GLY A 213 -2.51 -10.22 26.45
N LEU A 214 -2.45 -10.73 25.22
CA LEU A 214 -1.20 -10.93 24.47
C LEU A 214 -0.41 -9.62 24.32
N PHE A 215 -1.09 -8.48 24.20
CA PHE A 215 -0.44 -7.17 24.09
C PHE A 215 0.48 -6.88 25.27
N ASN A 216 0.07 -7.24 26.49
CA ASN A 216 0.80 -6.93 27.72
C ASN A 216 1.67 -8.10 28.21
N GLU A 217 1.23 -9.33 27.98
CA GLU A 217 1.79 -10.53 28.61
C GLU A 217 2.58 -11.43 27.64
N GLY A 218 2.53 -11.09 26.34
CA GLY A 218 3.17 -11.89 25.30
C GLY A 218 2.41 -13.16 24.93
N ILE A 219 3.01 -13.97 24.06
CA ILE A 219 2.42 -15.20 23.52
C ILE A 219 2.54 -16.32 24.55
N LYS A 220 1.42 -16.98 24.89
CA LYS A 220 1.36 -18.07 25.87
C LYS A 220 1.06 -19.43 25.26
N GLN A 221 0.49 -19.45 24.04
CA GLN A 221 0.13 -20.68 23.34
C GLN A 221 0.33 -20.50 21.83
N PRO A 222 0.48 -21.60 21.07
CA PRO A 222 0.67 -21.51 19.63
C PRO A 222 -0.49 -20.82 18.92
N LEU A 223 -0.15 -19.83 18.08
CA LEU A 223 -1.08 -19.09 17.24
C LEU A 223 -0.75 -19.37 15.77
N ARG A 224 -1.78 -19.51 14.92
CA ARG A 224 -1.63 -19.76 13.49
C ARG A 224 -2.30 -18.68 12.65
N VAL A 225 -1.69 -18.42 11.50
CA VAL A 225 -2.19 -17.49 10.48
C VAL A 225 -2.31 -18.25 9.18
N PHE A 226 -3.50 -18.29 8.59
CA PHE A 226 -3.76 -19.01 7.34
C PHE A 226 -3.91 -18.04 6.18
N GLY A 227 -3.46 -18.42 5.01
CA GLY A 227 -3.68 -17.68 3.76
C GLY A 227 -3.12 -18.43 2.58
N SER A 228 -3.55 -18.08 1.35
CA SER A 228 -3.17 -18.82 0.15
C SER A 228 -1.64 -18.83 -0.06
N ASP A 229 -1.14 -19.84 -0.76
CA ASP A 229 0.28 -19.93 -1.18
C ASP A 229 0.62 -18.90 -2.27
N MET A 230 -0.40 -18.33 -2.94
CA MET A 230 -0.29 -17.20 -3.87
C MET A 230 -0.45 -15.84 -3.19
N ALA A 231 -0.73 -15.79 -1.86
CA ALA A 231 -0.80 -14.55 -1.11
C ALA A 231 0.58 -13.90 -0.99
N HIS A 232 0.57 -12.57 -0.85
CA HIS A 232 1.80 -11.82 -0.59
C HIS A 232 2.51 -12.34 0.69
N TYR A 233 3.85 -12.29 0.70
CA TYR A 233 4.66 -12.72 1.84
C TYR A 233 4.47 -11.87 3.12
N ALA A 234 3.65 -10.81 3.05
CA ALA A 234 3.32 -9.96 4.21
C ALA A 234 2.82 -10.76 5.41
N LYS A 235 2.00 -11.81 5.19
CA LYS A 235 1.53 -12.68 6.27
C LYS A 235 2.67 -13.40 7.01
N LEU A 236 3.69 -13.87 6.27
CA LEU A 236 4.88 -14.51 6.84
C LEU A 236 5.73 -13.50 7.62
N SER A 237 5.99 -12.33 7.00
CA SER A 237 6.77 -11.27 7.63
C SER A 237 6.08 -10.75 8.88
N ALA A 238 4.78 -10.47 8.83
CA ALA A 238 4.01 -9.99 9.99
C ALA A 238 3.98 -11.02 11.12
N SER A 239 3.79 -12.32 10.81
CA SER A 239 3.85 -13.39 11.81
C SER A 239 5.21 -13.44 12.50
N ALA A 240 6.31 -13.35 11.75
CA ALA A 240 7.65 -13.35 12.30
C ALA A 240 7.91 -12.12 13.19
N TRP A 241 7.53 -10.92 12.73
CA TRP A 241 7.72 -9.65 13.46
C TRP A 241 6.87 -9.54 14.73
N LEU A 242 5.68 -10.16 14.74
CA LEU A 242 4.83 -10.24 15.92
C LEU A 242 5.30 -11.30 16.94
N GLY A 243 6.38 -12.02 16.65
CA GLY A 243 6.92 -13.06 17.53
C GLY A 243 6.18 -14.40 17.46
N LEU A 244 5.22 -14.56 16.53
CA LEU A 244 4.55 -15.85 16.29
C LEU A 244 5.50 -16.87 15.64
N GLY A 245 6.54 -16.38 14.96
CA GLY A 245 7.42 -17.14 14.10
C GLY A 245 6.90 -17.27 12.67
N SER A 246 7.80 -17.37 11.69
CA SER A 246 7.42 -17.49 10.27
C SER A 246 6.62 -18.76 9.96
N GLN A 247 6.86 -19.84 10.70
CA GLN A 247 6.13 -21.11 10.56
C GLN A 247 4.69 -21.05 11.10
N ALA A 248 4.32 -19.98 11.82
CA ALA A 248 2.93 -19.75 12.19
C ALA A 248 2.07 -19.40 10.97
N ALA A 249 2.67 -18.87 9.90
CA ALA A 249 2.00 -18.55 8.65
C ALA A 249 1.86 -19.81 7.78
N VAL A 250 0.68 -20.41 7.79
CA VAL A 250 0.33 -21.61 7.04
C VAL A 250 -0.08 -21.22 5.63
N ALA A 251 0.62 -21.76 4.62
CA ALA A 251 0.28 -21.58 3.21
C ALA A 251 -0.75 -22.64 2.81
N VAL A 252 -1.91 -22.19 2.32
CA VAL A 252 -2.99 -23.03 1.82
C VAL A 252 -2.88 -23.12 0.29
N PRO A 253 -2.95 -24.30 -0.33
CA PRO A 253 -2.92 -24.45 -1.79
C PRO A 253 -3.99 -23.61 -2.48
N THR A 254 -3.71 -23.24 -3.75
CA THR A 254 -4.66 -22.56 -4.63
C THR A 254 -5.13 -23.43 -5.78
N GLY A 255 -6.33 -23.15 -6.28
CA GLY A 255 -6.88 -23.73 -7.50
C GLY A 255 -6.25 -23.18 -8.78
N GLU A 256 -6.76 -23.59 -9.94
CA GLU A 256 -6.32 -23.09 -11.25
C GLU A 256 -6.59 -21.59 -11.42
N ASP A 257 -7.67 -21.09 -10.83
CA ASP A 257 -8.04 -19.67 -10.77
C ASP A 257 -7.17 -18.84 -9.80
N ASN A 258 -6.14 -19.44 -9.22
CA ASN A 258 -5.26 -18.83 -8.22
C ASN A 258 -5.98 -18.34 -6.95
N ALA A 259 -7.20 -18.79 -6.70
CA ALA A 259 -7.91 -18.60 -5.45
C ALA A 259 -7.57 -19.71 -4.45
N MET A 260 -7.63 -19.40 -3.17
CA MET A 260 -7.39 -20.37 -2.08
C MET A 260 -8.37 -21.53 -2.15
N ASP A 261 -7.88 -22.76 -2.09
CA ASP A 261 -8.71 -23.96 -1.97
C ASP A 261 -9.33 -24.02 -0.58
N VAL A 262 -10.63 -23.79 -0.53
CA VAL A 262 -11.41 -23.76 0.73
C VAL A 262 -11.45 -25.12 1.41
N SER A 263 -11.39 -26.24 0.66
CA SER A 263 -11.34 -27.60 1.23
C SER A 263 -10.00 -27.87 1.89
N ALA A 264 -8.91 -27.42 1.26
CA ALA A 264 -7.57 -27.50 1.86
C ALA A 264 -7.47 -26.58 3.08
N LEU A 265 -8.06 -25.40 3.05
CA LEU A 265 -8.15 -24.51 4.21
C LEU A 265 -8.90 -25.17 5.36
N GLU A 266 -10.07 -25.78 5.09
CA GLU A 266 -10.85 -26.48 6.12
C GLU A 266 -10.03 -27.58 6.80
N LYS A 267 -9.36 -28.42 6.01
CA LYS A 267 -8.49 -29.49 6.52
C LYS A 267 -7.38 -28.94 7.42
N ALA A 268 -6.75 -27.84 7.00
CA ALA A 268 -5.66 -27.23 7.77
C ALA A 268 -6.14 -26.57 9.07
N LEU A 269 -7.31 -25.88 9.05
CA LEU A 269 -7.93 -25.28 10.22
C LEU A 269 -8.31 -26.35 11.25
N ARG A 270 -8.97 -27.44 10.82
CA ARG A 270 -9.34 -28.57 11.68
C ARG A 270 -8.11 -29.16 12.35
N ALA A 271 -7.06 -29.46 11.60
CA ALA A 271 -5.83 -30.03 12.12
C ALA A 271 -5.16 -29.14 13.17
N SER A 272 -5.22 -27.81 13.04
CA SER A 272 -4.70 -26.89 14.05
C SER A 272 -5.59 -26.81 15.29
N ILE A 273 -6.90 -26.74 15.14
CA ILE A 273 -7.85 -26.72 16.27
C ILE A 273 -7.71 -28.02 17.10
N GLU A 274 -7.65 -29.18 16.45
CA GLU A 274 -7.50 -30.49 17.10
C GLU A 274 -6.16 -30.65 17.84
N LYS A 275 -5.11 -29.92 17.43
CA LYS A 275 -3.84 -29.81 18.15
C LYS A 275 -3.87 -28.82 19.31
N GLY A 276 -4.97 -28.13 19.54
CA GLY A 276 -5.09 -27.08 20.55
C GLY A 276 -4.41 -25.76 20.16
N GLU A 277 -4.06 -25.56 18.88
CA GLU A 277 -3.52 -24.30 18.37
C GLU A 277 -4.68 -23.33 18.15
N ARG A 278 -4.48 -22.04 18.43
CA ARG A 278 -5.52 -21.02 18.18
C ARG A 278 -5.27 -20.32 16.84
N ILE A 279 -6.34 -19.97 16.16
CA ILE A 279 -6.30 -19.29 14.87
C ILE A 279 -6.31 -17.79 15.10
N ALA A 280 -5.17 -17.14 14.92
CA ALA A 280 -5.07 -15.69 15.03
C ALA A 280 -5.79 -15.00 13.86
N ALA A 281 -5.46 -15.39 12.63
CA ALA A 281 -6.08 -14.78 11.46
C ALA A 281 -6.22 -15.78 10.29
N ILE A 282 -7.27 -15.56 9.49
CA ILE A 282 -7.39 -16.08 8.13
C ILE A 282 -7.26 -14.87 7.20
N VAL A 283 -6.22 -14.86 6.36
CA VAL A 283 -5.94 -13.79 5.41
C VAL A 283 -6.42 -14.22 4.04
N VAL A 284 -7.51 -13.61 3.57
CA VAL A 284 -8.01 -13.82 2.20
C VAL A 284 -7.39 -12.79 1.27
N THR A 285 -6.89 -13.25 0.13
CA THR A 285 -6.25 -12.41 -0.88
C THR A 285 -7.28 -11.93 -1.89
N MET A 286 -7.48 -10.63 -1.96
CA MET A 286 -8.44 -9.99 -2.84
C MET A 286 -7.73 -9.27 -3.99
N GLY A 287 -7.14 -10.04 -4.87
CA GLY A 287 -6.28 -9.59 -5.97
C GLY A 287 -4.81 -9.84 -5.68
N SER A 288 -4.32 -11.06 -5.98
CA SER A 288 -2.93 -11.44 -5.75
C SER A 288 -1.96 -10.70 -6.67
N THR A 289 -0.74 -10.44 -6.18
CA THR A 289 0.32 -9.77 -6.95
C THR A 289 0.76 -10.57 -8.17
N ASP A 290 0.74 -11.90 -8.10
CA ASP A 290 1.29 -12.73 -9.17
C ASP A 290 0.31 -13.04 -10.30
N ALA A 291 -1.01 -13.08 -10.00
CA ALA A 291 -1.99 -13.48 -11.00
C ALA A 291 -3.31 -12.69 -10.97
N PHE A 292 -3.51 -11.83 -9.97
CA PHE A 292 -4.81 -11.24 -9.64
C PHE A 292 -5.84 -12.32 -9.23
N GLY A 293 -5.41 -13.39 -8.56
CA GLY A 293 -6.31 -14.35 -7.92
C GLY A 293 -7.12 -13.71 -6.82
N ILE A 294 -8.39 -14.09 -6.70
CA ILE A 294 -9.34 -13.54 -5.73
C ILE A 294 -9.97 -14.68 -4.95
N ASP A 295 -9.66 -14.78 -3.67
CA ASP A 295 -10.19 -15.82 -2.78
C ASP A 295 -11.71 -15.71 -2.61
N ASP A 296 -12.38 -16.84 -2.37
CA ASP A 296 -13.81 -16.87 -2.07
C ASP A 296 -14.09 -16.51 -0.62
N ILE A 297 -14.18 -15.21 -0.34
CA ILE A 297 -14.44 -14.70 1.01
C ILE A 297 -15.78 -15.19 1.58
N VAL A 298 -16.79 -15.46 0.74
CA VAL A 298 -18.09 -15.98 1.18
C VAL A 298 -17.95 -17.39 1.74
N ALA A 299 -17.27 -18.26 0.98
CA ALA A 299 -17.00 -19.63 1.39
C ALA A 299 -16.11 -19.69 2.64
N VAL A 300 -15.07 -18.86 2.70
CA VAL A 300 -14.18 -18.77 3.87
C VAL A 300 -14.92 -18.25 5.11
N HIS A 301 -15.78 -17.23 4.95
CA HIS A 301 -16.59 -16.73 6.05
C HIS A 301 -17.57 -17.80 6.58
N ALA A 302 -18.25 -18.51 5.68
CA ALA A 302 -19.16 -19.60 6.05
C ALA A 302 -18.42 -20.77 6.73
N LEU A 303 -17.22 -21.13 6.22
CA LEU A 303 -16.38 -22.14 6.84
C LEU A 303 -15.97 -21.74 8.26
N ARG A 304 -15.50 -20.51 8.46
CA ARG A 304 -15.14 -19.97 9.78
C ARG A 304 -16.33 -20.12 10.75
N GLN A 305 -17.52 -19.69 10.35
CA GLN A 305 -18.69 -19.78 11.21
C GLN A 305 -19.03 -21.23 11.58
N ARG A 306 -19.03 -22.13 10.61
CA ARG A 306 -19.28 -23.56 10.83
C ARG A 306 -18.28 -24.18 11.83
N LEU A 307 -16.98 -23.87 11.69
CA LEU A 307 -15.96 -24.41 12.62
C LEU A 307 -16.09 -23.81 14.02
N MET A 308 -16.45 -22.54 14.15
CA MET A 308 -16.74 -21.93 15.46
C MET A 308 -17.86 -22.66 16.19
N ASP A 309 -18.95 -22.96 15.50
CA ASP A 309 -20.10 -23.63 16.06
C ASP A 309 -19.78 -25.10 16.40
N GLU A 310 -19.12 -25.82 15.49
CA GLU A 310 -18.77 -27.24 15.63
C GLU A 310 -17.81 -27.49 16.79
N TYR A 311 -16.72 -26.70 16.87
CA TYR A 311 -15.71 -26.83 17.92
C TYR A 311 -16.02 -25.99 19.16
N ARG A 312 -17.13 -25.24 19.18
CA ARG A 312 -17.54 -24.32 20.25
C ARG A 312 -16.41 -23.39 20.66
N LEU A 313 -15.76 -22.76 19.68
CA LEU A 313 -14.64 -21.87 19.95
C LEU A 313 -15.09 -20.71 20.83
N ASP A 314 -14.33 -20.39 21.86
CA ASP A 314 -14.56 -19.29 22.80
C ASP A 314 -14.16 -17.92 22.25
N TYR A 315 -13.72 -17.87 21.00
CA TYR A 315 -13.30 -16.67 20.28
C TYR A 315 -13.65 -16.80 18.79
N ARG A 316 -13.63 -15.65 18.10
CA ARG A 316 -13.84 -15.59 16.65
C ARG A 316 -12.50 -15.41 15.94
N PRO A 317 -11.98 -16.39 15.17
CA PRO A 317 -10.82 -16.20 14.32
C PRO A 317 -10.96 -14.98 13.42
N HIS A 318 -9.97 -14.08 13.40
CA HIS A 318 -10.05 -12.84 12.65
C HIS A 318 -9.94 -13.09 11.14
N LEU A 319 -10.86 -12.53 10.35
CA LEU A 319 -10.84 -12.60 8.90
C LEU A 319 -10.33 -11.27 8.35
N HIS A 320 -9.10 -11.27 7.84
CA HIS A 320 -8.48 -10.09 7.22
C HIS A 320 -8.48 -10.22 5.70
N ALA A 321 -8.99 -9.22 4.98
CA ALA A 321 -8.90 -9.15 3.53
C ALA A 321 -7.67 -8.34 3.11
N ASP A 322 -6.68 -9.01 2.54
CA ASP A 322 -5.58 -8.35 1.82
C ASP A 322 -6.10 -7.89 0.47
N ALA A 323 -6.74 -6.72 0.46
CA ALA A 323 -7.35 -6.09 -0.70
C ALA A 323 -6.48 -4.95 -1.28
N VAL A 324 -5.19 -4.92 -0.95
CA VAL A 324 -4.26 -3.82 -1.30
C VAL A 324 -4.19 -3.51 -2.80
N ILE A 325 -4.52 -4.46 -3.68
CA ILE A 325 -4.64 -4.24 -5.13
C ILE A 325 -6.10 -4.17 -5.55
N GLY A 326 -6.91 -5.11 -5.08
CA GLY A 326 -8.28 -5.30 -5.55
C GLY A 326 -9.31 -4.32 -5.01
N TRP A 327 -9.05 -3.60 -3.93
CA TRP A 327 -10.03 -2.73 -3.26
C TRP A 327 -10.74 -1.75 -4.22
N ALA A 328 -10.00 -1.19 -5.18
CA ALA A 328 -10.52 -0.19 -6.10
C ALA A 328 -11.63 -0.74 -7.01
N TYR A 329 -11.64 -2.05 -7.28
CA TYR A 329 -12.71 -2.68 -8.05
C TYR A 329 -14.07 -2.66 -7.34
N ALA A 330 -14.12 -2.36 -6.05
CA ALA A 330 -15.38 -2.15 -5.34
C ALA A 330 -16.20 -0.96 -5.90
N VAL A 331 -15.61 -0.06 -6.69
CA VAL A 331 -16.35 0.99 -7.43
C VAL A 331 -17.37 0.43 -8.41
N PHE A 332 -17.26 -0.86 -8.77
CA PHE A 332 -18.22 -1.55 -9.63
C PHE A 332 -19.36 -2.23 -8.87
N ASN A 333 -19.37 -2.21 -7.53
CA ASN A 333 -20.41 -2.89 -6.74
C ASN A 333 -21.82 -2.41 -7.06
N ASP A 334 -21.99 -1.13 -7.38
CA ASP A 334 -23.24 -0.50 -7.78
C ASP A 334 -23.28 -0.10 -9.27
N TYR A 335 -22.35 -0.59 -10.10
CA TYR A 335 -22.36 -0.34 -11.53
C TYR A 335 -23.31 -1.28 -12.26
N ASP A 336 -24.19 -0.70 -13.08
CA ASP A 336 -25.10 -1.46 -13.92
C ASP A 336 -24.41 -1.85 -15.24
N PHE A 337 -23.93 -3.09 -15.30
CA PHE A 337 -23.25 -3.63 -16.47
C PHE A 337 -24.20 -3.86 -17.65
N ALA A 338 -25.52 -3.96 -17.45
CA ALA A 338 -26.46 -4.11 -18.54
C ALA A 338 -26.69 -2.77 -19.26
N VAL A 339 -26.73 -1.67 -18.50
CA VAL A 339 -26.79 -0.30 -19.05
C VAL A 339 -25.44 0.13 -19.61
N ASN A 340 -24.34 -0.23 -18.92
CA ASN A 340 -22.96 0.09 -19.25
C ASN A 340 -22.76 1.58 -19.61
N ALA A 341 -23.15 2.46 -18.69
CA ALA A 341 -23.19 3.91 -18.91
C ALA A 341 -21.85 4.56 -19.31
N LEU A 342 -20.73 3.86 -19.11
CA LEU A 342 -19.39 4.31 -19.52
C LEU A 342 -18.92 3.72 -20.85
N ASP A 343 -19.76 2.95 -21.55
CA ASP A 343 -19.43 2.28 -22.80
C ASP A 343 -18.15 1.43 -22.72
N ILE A 344 -17.91 0.76 -21.58
CA ILE A 344 -16.76 -0.14 -21.41
C ILE A 344 -16.86 -1.26 -22.44
N PRO A 345 -15.78 -1.57 -23.20
CA PRO A 345 -15.80 -2.64 -24.20
C PRO A 345 -16.28 -3.97 -23.63
N ALA A 346 -17.05 -4.74 -24.41
CA ALA A 346 -17.79 -5.90 -23.94
C ALA A 346 -16.92 -6.94 -23.19
N GLU A 347 -15.73 -7.25 -23.70
CA GLU A 347 -14.82 -8.21 -23.08
C GLU A 347 -14.27 -7.72 -21.73
N ALA A 348 -13.90 -6.43 -21.64
CA ALA A 348 -13.49 -5.81 -20.40
C ALA A 348 -14.67 -5.73 -19.41
N SER A 349 -15.86 -5.37 -19.89
CA SER A 349 -17.09 -5.34 -19.10
C SER A 349 -17.42 -6.70 -18.47
N GLN A 350 -17.34 -7.78 -19.24
CA GLN A 350 -17.54 -9.14 -18.75
C GLN A 350 -16.50 -9.53 -17.69
N SER A 351 -15.24 -9.21 -17.91
CA SER A 351 -14.15 -9.47 -16.97
C SER A 351 -14.35 -8.70 -15.67
N LEU A 352 -14.73 -7.42 -15.74
CA LEU A 352 -15.03 -6.59 -14.57
C LEU A 352 -16.25 -7.09 -13.80
N GLN A 353 -17.26 -7.60 -14.49
CA GLN A 353 -18.41 -8.23 -13.85
C GLN A 353 -18.00 -9.46 -13.04
N THR A 354 -17.11 -10.30 -13.58
CA THR A 354 -16.57 -11.47 -12.87
C THR A 354 -15.79 -11.04 -11.62
N VAL A 355 -14.94 -10.03 -11.73
CA VAL A 355 -14.20 -9.47 -10.57
C VAL A 355 -15.19 -8.93 -9.52
N ARG A 356 -16.22 -8.19 -9.94
CA ARG A 356 -17.24 -7.63 -9.04
C ARG A 356 -17.91 -8.72 -8.20
N GLU A 357 -18.23 -9.88 -8.78
CA GLU A 357 -18.92 -10.96 -8.06
C GLU A 357 -18.13 -11.43 -6.81
N ARG A 358 -16.83 -11.31 -6.80
CA ARG A 358 -15.99 -11.58 -5.62
C ARG A 358 -15.84 -10.34 -4.72
N MET A 359 -15.58 -9.15 -5.31
CA MET A 359 -15.27 -7.92 -4.58
C MET A 359 -16.47 -7.35 -3.81
N ARG A 360 -17.71 -7.58 -4.27
CA ARG A 360 -18.92 -7.11 -3.59
C ARG A 360 -19.11 -7.66 -2.16
N HIS A 361 -18.35 -8.67 -1.80
CA HIS A 361 -18.43 -9.34 -0.50
C HIS A 361 -17.31 -8.95 0.48
N LEU A 362 -16.51 -7.91 0.18
CA LEU A 362 -15.45 -7.42 1.06
C LEU A 362 -15.94 -7.10 2.49
N HIS A 363 -17.23 -6.69 2.62
CA HIS A 363 -17.86 -6.42 3.91
C HIS A 363 -17.93 -7.61 4.88
N LEU A 364 -17.69 -8.84 4.41
CA LEU A 364 -17.65 -10.03 5.26
C LEU A 364 -16.34 -10.18 6.04
N ALA A 365 -15.29 -9.46 5.67
CA ALA A 365 -14.05 -9.40 6.44
C ALA A 365 -14.23 -8.59 7.73
N ASP A 366 -13.46 -8.93 8.77
CA ASP A 366 -13.42 -8.15 10.01
C ASP A 366 -12.52 -6.91 9.84
N SER A 367 -11.52 -6.99 8.96
CA SER A 367 -10.68 -5.87 8.53
C SER A 367 -10.16 -6.06 7.12
N LEU A 368 -9.71 -4.99 6.50
CA LEU A 368 -9.09 -5.02 5.18
C LEU A 368 -7.93 -4.03 5.03
N GLY A 369 -7.05 -4.33 4.09
CA GLY A 369 -5.96 -3.46 3.67
C GLY A 369 -6.21 -2.85 2.30
N ILE A 370 -5.89 -1.55 2.17
CA ILE A 370 -5.98 -0.75 0.95
C ILE A 370 -4.61 -0.13 0.67
N ASP A 371 -4.10 -0.24 -0.57
CA ASP A 371 -2.95 0.54 -1.02
C ASP A 371 -3.39 1.57 -2.07
N PHE A 372 -3.43 2.84 -1.65
CA PHE A 372 -3.68 3.94 -2.59
C PHE A 372 -2.54 4.11 -3.59
N HIS A 373 -1.31 3.80 -3.19
CA HIS A 373 -0.14 3.86 -4.06
C HIS A 373 -0.07 2.75 -5.13
N LYS A 374 -1.04 1.83 -5.17
CA LYS A 374 -1.24 0.84 -6.25
C LYS A 374 -2.42 1.26 -7.11
N SER A 375 -3.55 0.62 -6.93
CA SER A 375 -4.79 0.90 -7.67
C SER A 375 -5.50 2.22 -7.28
N GLY A 376 -4.96 2.96 -6.33
CA GLY A 376 -5.43 4.29 -5.96
C GLY A 376 -4.65 5.45 -6.61
N TYR A 377 -3.56 5.16 -7.34
CA TYR A 377 -2.76 6.12 -8.12
C TYR A 377 -2.24 7.32 -7.32
N THR A 378 -1.74 7.07 -6.10
CA THR A 378 -1.09 8.07 -5.25
C THR A 378 0.41 7.80 -5.12
N PRO A 379 1.22 8.78 -4.65
CA PRO A 379 2.62 8.54 -4.32
C PRO A 379 2.83 7.49 -3.22
N TYR A 380 3.98 6.82 -3.22
CA TYR A 380 4.43 5.90 -2.17
C TYR A 380 4.80 6.64 -0.87
N ALA A 381 4.55 6.07 0.31
CA ALA A 381 3.63 4.98 0.56
C ALA A 381 2.32 5.58 1.08
N SER A 382 1.20 5.06 0.59
CA SER A 382 -0.12 5.47 1.07
C SER A 382 -0.96 4.22 1.19
N SER A 383 -1.16 3.75 2.43
CA SER A 383 -1.88 2.52 2.76
C SER A 383 -2.81 2.75 3.93
N LEU A 384 -4.01 2.20 3.85
CA LEU A 384 -5.06 2.32 4.85
C LEU A 384 -5.46 0.93 5.33
N PHE A 385 -5.34 0.68 6.63
CA PHE A 385 -5.99 -0.40 7.33
C PHE A 385 -7.40 0.04 7.74
N ILE A 386 -8.44 -0.75 7.49
CA ILE A 386 -9.80 -0.48 7.96
C ILE A 386 -10.32 -1.71 8.70
N ALA A 387 -10.77 -1.52 9.95
CA ALA A 387 -11.57 -2.48 10.70
C ALA A 387 -13.07 -2.17 10.51
N SER A 388 -13.88 -3.21 10.37
CA SER A 388 -15.34 -3.09 10.23
C SER A 388 -16.03 -2.52 11.48
N ASP A 389 -15.38 -2.65 12.64
CA ASP A 389 -15.81 -2.07 13.92
C ASP A 389 -14.58 -1.57 14.71
N ALA A 390 -14.64 -0.34 15.18
CA ALA A 390 -13.61 0.29 16.03
C ALA A 390 -13.29 -0.53 17.29
N LYS A 391 -14.23 -1.34 17.78
CA LYS A 391 -14.01 -2.25 18.92
C LYS A 391 -12.90 -3.26 18.66
N LEU A 392 -12.73 -3.70 17.42
CA LEU A 392 -11.64 -4.61 17.03
C LEU A 392 -10.27 -3.94 17.24
N VAL A 393 -10.15 -2.68 16.85
CA VAL A 393 -8.90 -1.92 17.03
C VAL A 393 -8.64 -1.63 18.50
N SER A 394 -9.70 -1.50 19.31
CA SER A 394 -9.58 -1.26 20.74
C SER A 394 -8.87 -2.39 21.50
N THR A 395 -8.81 -3.61 20.94
CA THR A 395 -8.10 -4.75 21.53
C THR A 395 -6.59 -4.54 21.61
N ILE A 396 -6.02 -3.71 20.72
CA ILE A 396 -4.57 -3.39 20.67
C ILE A 396 -4.25 -1.99 21.20
N ARG A 397 -5.17 -1.41 21.98
CA ARG A 397 -5.02 -0.07 22.54
C ARG A 397 -3.93 0.00 23.60
N ARG A 398 -3.05 0.99 23.49
CA ARG A 398 -2.11 1.37 24.55
C ARG A 398 -2.80 2.17 25.65
N ASP A 399 -2.30 2.05 26.89
CA ASP A 399 -2.78 2.89 27.97
C ASP A 399 -2.26 4.33 27.78
N LYS A 400 -3.16 5.33 27.84
CA LYS A 400 -2.80 6.76 27.75
C LYS A 400 -1.83 7.19 28.86
N VAL A 401 -1.88 6.54 30.03
CA VAL A 401 -0.95 6.80 31.15
C VAL A 401 0.51 6.55 30.76
N ALA A 402 0.77 5.61 29.87
CA ALA A 402 2.10 5.33 29.36
C ALA A 402 2.64 6.44 28.41
N MET A 403 1.78 7.40 28.01
CA MET A 403 2.10 8.48 27.07
C MET A 403 1.65 9.84 27.64
N PRO A 404 2.25 10.32 28.75
CA PRO A 404 1.70 11.41 29.57
C PRO A 404 1.70 12.78 28.90
N TYR A 405 2.36 12.96 27.75
CA TYR A 405 2.41 14.22 27.00
C TYR A 405 1.54 14.20 25.73
N LEU A 406 0.87 13.08 25.41
CA LEU A 406 -0.04 12.91 24.26
C LEU A 406 -1.46 12.61 24.74
N PHE A 407 -2.44 12.80 23.86
CA PHE A 407 -3.84 12.35 24.05
C PHE A 407 -4.56 12.95 25.25
N GLN A 408 -4.15 14.17 25.66
CA GLN A 408 -4.76 14.89 26.79
C GLN A 408 -6.01 15.66 26.37
N PHE A 409 -6.10 16.03 25.11
CA PHE A 409 -7.16 16.80 24.49
C PHE A 409 -7.59 16.12 23.20
N GLY A 410 -8.69 16.60 22.58
CA GLY A 410 -9.19 16.06 21.33
C GLY A 410 -10.08 14.82 21.49
N GLU A 411 -10.57 14.32 20.37
CA GLU A 411 -11.53 13.21 20.29
C GLU A 411 -11.03 12.04 19.43
N TYR A 412 -9.98 12.26 18.61
CA TYR A 412 -9.42 11.27 17.70
C TYR A 412 -7.94 11.04 17.95
N ASP A 413 -7.62 9.91 18.55
CA ASP A 413 -6.30 9.52 19.04
C ASP A 413 -5.74 8.27 18.33
N PRO A 414 -5.54 8.25 17.00
CA PRO A 414 -5.12 7.03 16.31
C PRO A 414 -3.77 6.50 16.79
N GLY A 415 -2.88 7.36 17.27
CA GLY A 415 -1.58 6.98 17.80
C GLY A 415 -1.61 6.04 19.01
N ILE A 416 -2.75 5.86 19.68
CA ILE A 416 -2.86 4.86 20.76
C ILE A 416 -3.02 3.43 20.23
N TYR A 417 -3.32 3.27 18.95
CA TYR A 417 -3.54 1.97 18.29
C TYR A 417 -2.39 1.60 17.34
N THR A 418 -1.74 2.61 16.75
CA THR A 418 -0.73 2.39 15.71
C THR A 418 0.63 1.99 16.29
N LEU A 419 1.38 1.14 15.58
CA LEU A 419 2.74 0.74 15.95
C LEU A 419 3.67 1.96 15.93
N GLU A 420 3.61 2.74 14.86
CA GLU A 420 4.27 4.04 14.72
C GLU A 420 3.57 5.10 15.57
N CYS A 421 4.32 5.89 16.31
CA CYS A 421 3.75 7.01 17.07
C CYS A 421 3.44 8.18 16.13
N SER A 422 4.47 8.71 15.47
CA SER A 422 4.32 9.82 14.52
C SER A 422 3.97 9.30 13.14
N ARG A 423 2.97 9.90 12.50
CA ARG A 423 2.50 9.55 11.17
C ARG A 423 2.30 10.80 10.32
N SER A 424 2.81 10.76 9.08
CA SER A 424 2.65 11.87 8.15
C SER A 424 1.21 11.97 7.62
N GLY A 425 0.66 13.17 7.56
CA GLY A 425 -0.62 13.44 6.91
C GLY A 425 -0.55 13.54 5.38
N GLY A 426 0.64 13.52 4.77
CA GLY A 426 0.81 13.58 3.32
C GLY A 426 0.08 12.45 2.58
N PRO A 427 0.27 11.17 2.95
CA PRO A 427 -0.46 10.05 2.35
C PRO A 427 -1.98 10.16 2.46
N VAL A 428 -2.49 10.72 3.57
CA VAL A 428 -3.92 10.99 3.78
C VAL A 428 -4.44 11.99 2.76
N LEU A 429 -3.75 13.13 2.62
CA LEU A 429 -4.14 14.20 1.70
C LEU A 429 -4.03 13.77 0.24
N ALA A 430 -3.03 12.96 -0.11
CA ALA A 430 -2.91 12.37 -1.44
C ALA A 430 -4.08 11.44 -1.77
N ALA A 431 -4.46 10.56 -0.84
CA ALA A 431 -5.59 9.65 -0.98
C ALA A 431 -6.91 10.42 -1.12
N LEU A 432 -7.16 11.40 -0.25
CA LEU A 432 -8.35 12.26 -0.31
C LEU A 432 -8.43 12.98 -1.66
N SER A 433 -7.31 13.53 -2.13
CA SER A 433 -7.24 14.25 -3.41
C SER A 433 -7.68 13.37 -4.57
N ASN A 434 -7.24 12.11 -4.61
CA ASN A 434 -7.64 11.17 -5.67
C ASN A 434 -9.08 10.69 -5.57
N LEU A 435 -9.56 10.41 -4.36
CA LEU A 435 -10.96 10.05 -4.18
C LEU A 435 -11.91 11.17 -4.62
N LEU A 436 -11.53 12.43 -4.37
CA LEU A 436 -12.30 13.60 -4.81
C LEU A 436 -12.17 13.87 -6.31
N LEU A 437 -10.96 13.67 -6.90
CA LEU A 437 -10.71 13.92 -8.31
C LEU A 437 -11.39 12.88 -9.20
N LEU A 438 -11.15 11.60 -8.92
CA LEU A 438 -11.59 10.51 -9.79
C LEU A 438 -13.06 10.15 -9.54
N GLY A 439 -13.49 10.18 -8.30
CA GLY A 439 -14.81 9.64 -7.95
C GLY A 439 -14.97 8.20 -8.44
N LYS A 440 -16.18 7.65 -8.40
CA LYS A 440 -16.41 6.27 -8.89
C LYS A 440 -16.17 6.15 -10.40
N ASP A 441 -16.63 7.11 -11.20
CA ASP A 441 -16.56 7.03 -12.66
C ASP A 441 -15.12 7.15 -13.18
N GLY A 442 -14.29 8.00 -12.57
CA GLY A 442 -12.86 8.05 -12.91
C GLY A 442 -12.14 6.75 -12.60
N PHE A 443 -12.39 6.13 -11.43
CA PHE A 443 -11.85 4.82 -11.11
C PHE A 443 -12.40 3.72 -12.04
N ARG A 444 -13.69 3.73 -12.36
CA ARG A 444 -14.30 2.77 -13.31
C ARG A 444 -13.68 2.88 -14.69
N GLY A 445 -13.53 4.09 -15.22
CA GLY A 445 -12.89 4.32 -16.52
C GLY A 445 -11.44 3.84 -16.54
N LEU A 446 -10.67 4.19 -15.50
CA LEU A 446 -9.26 3.80 -15.40
C LEU A 446 -9.09 2.28 -15.27
N LEU A 447 -9.83 1.64 -14.38
CA LEU A 447 -9.79 0.17 -14.21
C LEU A 447 -10.36 -0.56 -15.43
N GLY A 448 -11.38 0.00 -16.08
CA GLY A 448 -11.90 -0.48 -17.35
C GLY A 448 -10.82 -0.54 -18.42
N HIS A 449 -10.10 0.55 -18.60
CA HIS A 449 -8.94 0.60 -19.51
C HIS A 449 -7.86 -0.42 -19.13
N CYS A 450 -7.49 -0.52 -17.87
CA CYS A 450 -6.49 -1.49 -17.41
C CYS A 450 -6.88 -2.95 -17.73
N VAL A 451 -8.16 -3.28 -17.53
CA VAL A 451 -8.68 -4.63 -17.84
C VAL A 451 -8.78 -4.83 -19.36
N GLU A 452 -9.20 -3.83 -20.12
CA GLU A 452 -9.21 -3.87 -21.57
C GLU A 452 -7.82 -4.19 -22.14
N MET A 453 -6.78 -3.50 -21.65
CA MET A 453 -5.39 -3.76 -22.06
C MET A 453 -4.93 -5.17 -21.67
N SER A 454 -5.34 -5.68 -20.52
CA SER A 454 -5.02 -7.05 -20.14
C SER A 454 -5.69 -8.08 -21.04
N GLN A 455 -6.94 -7.86 -21.45
CA GLN A 455 -7.65 -8.77 -22.37
C GLN A 455 -7.05 -8.70 -23.79
N LEU A 456 -6.67 -7.51 -24.24
CA LEU A 456 -5.98 -7.36 -25.52
C LEU A 456 -4.65 -8.11 -25.54
N LEU A 457 -3.84 -8.01 -24.47
CA LEU A 457 -2.58 -8.74 -24.36
C LEU A 457 -2.81 -10.27 -24.36
N ARG A 458 -3.83 -10.76 -23.64
CA ARG A 458 -4.22 -12.18 -23.65
C ARG A 458 -4.60 -12.67 -25.05
N ARG A 459 -5.41 -11.90 -25.78
CA ARG A 459 -5.76 -12.24 -27.17
C ARG A 459 -4.52 -12.33 -28.04
N LYS A 460 -3.69 -11.27 -28.07
CA LYS A 460 -2.45 -11.25 -28.86
C LYS A 460 -1.53 -12.44 -28.50
N ALA A 461 -1.46 -12.81 -27.22
CA ALA A 461 -0.64 -13.94 -26.78
C ALA A 461 -1.17 -15.29 -27.28
N ARG A 462 -2.51 -15.48 -27.27
CA ARG A 462 -3.14 -16.73 -27.80
C ARG A 462 -2.95 -16.91 -29.29
N ASP A 463 -2.79 -15.83 -30.06
CA ASP A 463 -2.54 -15.89 -31.49
C ASP A 463 -1.10 -16.36 -31.81
N LEU A 464 -0.24 -16.50 -30.80
CA LEU A 464 1.17 -16.89 -30.96
C LEU A 464 1.42 -18.28 -30.37
N PRO A 465 1.67 -19.31 -31.19
CA PRO A 465 1.75 -20.70 -30.73
C PRO A 465 2.91 -20.98 -29.76
N TRP A 466 3.85 -20.07 -29.64
CA TRP A 466 5.00 -20.13 -28.73
C TRP A 466 4.78 -19.36 -27.39
N LEU A 467 3.58 -18.82 -27.16
CA LEU A 467 3.19 -18.17 -25.89
C LEU A 467 2.06 -18.94 -25.22
N ALA A 468 2.21 -19.20 -23.92
CA ALA A 468 1.12 -19.67 -23.06
C ALA A 468 0.74 -18.56 -22.05
N VAL A 469 -0.55 -18.29 -21.91
CA VAL A 469 -1.08 -17.46 -20.82
C VAL A 469 -1.29 -18.36 -19.61
N LEU A 470 -0.64 -18.06 -18.49
CA LEU A 470 -0.64 -18.93 -17.32
C LEU A 470 -1.83 -18.69 -16.38
N ASN A 471 -2.42 -17.50 -16.41
CA ASN A 471 -3.50 -17.07 -15.51
C ASN A 471 -4.79 -16.73 -16.28
N GLU A 472 -5.22 -17.63 -17.14
CA GLU A 472 -6.40 -17.46 -18.03
C GLU A 472 -7.69 -17.17 -17.26
N ASP A 473 -7.88 -17.81 -16.09
CA ASP A 473 -9.08 -17.69 -15.28
C ASP A 473 -9.09 -16.43 -14.39
N ASN A 474 -8.10 -15.54 -14.53
CA ASN A 474 -8.03 -14.30 -13.75
C ASN A 474 -8.37 -13.09 -14.64
N HIS A 475 -9.26 -12.24 -14.14
CA HIS A 475 -9.91 -11.17 -14.91
C HIS A 475 -9.44 -9.76 -14.57
N GLY A 476 -8.38 -9.61 -13.75
CA GLY A 476 -7.83 -8.30 -13.37
C GLY A 476 -6.74 -7.80 -14.33
N ALA A 477 -6.07 -6.74 -13.93
CA ALA A 477 -5.03 -6.05 -14.71
C ALA A 477 -3.64 -6.70 -14.57
N VAL A 478 -3.57 -8.04 -14.52
CA VAL A 478 -2.32 -8.80 -14.47
C VAL A 478 -2.38 -9.93 -15.50
N VAL A 479 -1.39 -10.00 -16.38
CA VAL A 479 -1.24 -11.10 -17.34
C VAL A 479 0.11 -11.77 -17.08
N VAL A 480 0.10 -13.09 -16.94
CA VAL A 480 1.31 -13.90 -16.80
C VAL A 480 1.45 -14.78 -18.04
N ILE A 481 2.57 -14.64 -18.73
CA ILE A 481 2.88 -15.43 -19.91
C ILE A 481 4.12 -16.29 -19.69
N ARG A 482 4.21 -17.35 -20.46
CA ARG A 482 5.40 -18.19 -20.58
C ARG A 482 5.75 -18.34 -22.05
N VAL A 483 7.03 -18.13 -22.35
CA VAL A 483 7.58 -18.16 -23.71
C VAL A 483 8.23 -19.53 -23.94
N TYR A 484 8.02 -20.11 -25.11
CA TYR A 484 8.60 -21.37 -25.50
C TYR A 484 9.48 -21.22 -26.75
N PRO A 485 10.52 -22.06 -26.90
CA PRO A 485 11.37 -22.04 -28.10
C PRO A 485 10.58 -22.39 -29.39
N ASP A 486 11.12 -22.01 -30.53
CA ASP A 486 10.55 -22.36 -31.85
C ASP A 486 10.26 -23.86 -31.98
N GLY A 487 9.11 -24.17 -32.55
CA GLY A 487 8.65 -25.54 -32.79
C GLY A 487 8.00 -26.20 -31.56
N VAL A 488 7.88 -25.52 -30.44
CA VAL A 488 7.15 -25.98 -29.24
C VAL A 488 5.77 -25.37 -29.24
N ASP A 489 4.72 -26.19 -29.19
CA ASP A 489 3.36 -25.74 -28.93
C ASP A 489 3.23 -25.41 -27.45
N ALA A 490 3.06 -24.12 -27.12
CA ALA A 490 3.16 -23.60 -25.77
C ALA A 490 2.06 -24.15 -24.85
N ASP A 491 0.82 -24.25 -25.30
CA ASP A 491 -0.31 -24.70 -24.49
C ASP A 491 -0.19 -26.17 -24.11
N THR A 492 0.22 -27.01 -25.08
CA THR A 492 0.45 -28.44 -24.82
C THR A 492 1.64 -28.63 -23.90
N ALA A 493 2.74 -27.91 -24.13
CA ALA A 493 3.95 -27.99 -23.32
C ALA A 493 3.66 -27.57 -21.88
N TYR A 494 2.99 -26.43 -21.66
CA TYR A 494 2.67 -25.95 -20.30
C TYR A 494 1.77 -26.94 -19.54
N ARG A 495 0.72 -27.46 -20.18
CA ARG A 495 -0.18 -28.43 -19.55
C ARG A 495 0.52 -29.70 -19.12
N THR A 496 1.39 -30.26 -20.00
CA THR A 496 2.14 -31.48 -19.69
C THR A 496 3.21 -31.24 -18.63
N GLU A 497 4.00 -30.20 -18.76
CA GLU A 497 5.02 -29.81 -17.78
C GLU A 497 4.45 -29.57 -16.38
N LYS A 498 3.24 -28.98 -16.27
CA LYS A 498 2.60 -28.69 -14.99
C LYS A 498 2.19 -29.96 -14.24
N SER A 499 1.79 -31.02 -14.93
CA SER A 499 1.16 -32.21 -14.35
C SER A 499 2.00 -33.48 -14.40
N ASP A 500 2.91 -33.63 -15.39
CA ASP A 500 3.67 -34.85 -15.64
C ASP A 500 5.13 -34.69 -15.19
N ALA A 501 5.50 -35.41 -14.13
CA ALA A 501 6.86 -35.41 -13.59
C ALA A 501 7.93 -35.90 -14.58
N SER A 502 7.57 -36.70 -15.63
CA SER A 502 8.49 -37.09 -16.70
C SER A 502 8.96 -35.88 -17.53
N GLN A 503 8.22 -34.78 -17.53
CA GLN A 503 8.56 -33.54 -18.22
C GLN A 503 9.43 -32.58 -17.39
N ARG A 504 9.88 -33.00 -16.21
CA ARG A 504 10.68 -32.16 -15.30
C ARG A 504 11.87 -31.50 -16.00
N ASP A 505 12.64 -32.24 -16.76
CA ASP A 505 13.83 -31.71 -17.43
C ASP A 505 13.47 -30.71 -18.55
N ALA A 506 12.34 -30.91 -19.24
CA ALA A 506 11.81 -29.96 -20.21
C ALA A 506 11.37 -28.66 -19.48
N LEU A 507 10.62 -28.79 -18.40
CA LEU A 507 10.22 -27.64 -17.57
C LEU A 507 11.43 -26.81 -17.12
N LEU A 508 12.49 -27.44 -16.61
CA LEU A 508 13.69 -26.74 -16.14
C LEU A 508 14.41 -25.99 -17.28
N ARG A 509 14.55 -26.64 -18.47
CA ARG A 509 15.09 -25.95 -19.65
C ARG A 509 14.26 -24.75 -20.07
N HIS A 510 12.93 -24.86 -20.07
CA HIS A 510 12.04 -23.75 -20.41
C HIS A 510 11.99 -22.68 -19.30
N ASN A 511 12.23 -23.02 -18.03
CA ASN A 511 12.44 -22.03 -16.98
C ASN A 511 13.68 -21.19 -17.26
N GLU A 512 14.82 -21.80 -17.60
CA GLU A 512 16.04 -21.06 -17.95
C GLU A 512 15.86 -20.23 -19.23
N PHE A 513 15.12 -20.74 -20.22
CA PHE A 513 14.77 -19.99 -21.42
C PHE A 513 13.99 -18.71 -21.09
N ASN A 514 12.96 -18.79 -20.23
CA ASN A 514 12.18 -17.61 -19.82
C ASN A 514 13.03 -16.59 -19.03
N LYS A 515 13.98 -17.05 -18.22
CA LYS A 515 14.94 -16.17 -17.56
C LYS A 515 15.83 -15.45 -18.56
N ALA A 516 16.31 -16.16 -19.59
CA ALA A 516 17.12 -15.57 -20.65
C ALA A 516 16.33 -14.53 -21.46
N VAL A 517 15.08 -14.83 -21.84
CA VAL A 517 14.18 -13.89 -22.51
C VAL A 517 14.02 -12.63 -21.68
N TYR A 518 13.78 -12.76 -20.36
CA TYR A 518 13.66 -11.60 -19.46
C TYR A 518 14.96 -10.77 -19.42
N LEU A 519 16.14 -11.39 -19.37
CA LEU A 519 17.40 -10.66 -19.32
C LEU A 519 17.64 -9.87 -20.61
N VAL A 520 17.41 -10.46 -21.79
CA VAL A 520 17.57 -9.79 -23.08
C VAL A 520 16.61 -8.61 -23.22
N THR A 521 15.33 -8.81 -22.87
CA THR A 521 14.34 -7.72 -22.93
C THR A 521 14.63 -6.62 -21.92
N ARG A 522 15.17 -6.95 -20.74
CA ARG A 522 15.63 -5.99 -19.75
C ARG A 522 16.78 -5.14 -20.27
N GLU A 523 17.78 -5.74 -20.91
CA GLU A 523 18.91 -5.03 -21.55
C GLU A 523 18.42 -4.08 -22.64
N ALA A 524 17.47 -4.53 -23.48
CA ALA A 524 16.83 -3.67 -24.48
C ALA A 524 16.10 -2.49 -23.84
N ALA A 525 15.34 -2.71 -22.78
CA ALA A 525 14.67 -1.65 -22.03
C ALA A 525 15.65 -0.67 -21.40
N GLU A 526 16.78 -1.13 -20.85
CA GLU A 526 17.83 -0.28 -20.27
C GLU A 526 18.53 0.58 -21.34
N SER A 527 18.64 0.09 -22.59
CA SER A 527 19.11 0.91 -23.73
C SER A 527 18.02 1.84 -24.30
N GLY A 528 16.77 1.71 -23.87
CA GLY A 528 15.63 2.51 -24.31
C GLY A 528 14.84 1.89 -25.46
N GLU A 529 15.03 0.59 -25.73
CA GLU A 529 14.44 -0.16 -26.85
C GLU A 529 13.61 -1.34 -26.32
N GLY A 530 12.50 -1.10 -25.68
CA GLY A 530 11.60 -2.19 -25.29
C GLY A 530 10.86 -1.98 -23.96
N PRO A 531 9.89 -2.85 -23.67
CA PRO A 531 9.03 -2.73 -22.51
C PRO A 531 9.73 -3.14 -21.22
N VAL A 532 9.28 -2.56 -20.12
CA VAL A 532 9.66 -2.91 -18.75
C VAL A 532 8.56 -3.75 -18.13
N PHE A 533 8.85 -4.98 -17.76
CA PHE A 533 7.92 -5.87 -17.07
C PHE A 533 8.61 -6.62 -15.91
N VAL A 534 7.97 -7.62 -15.34
CA VAL A 534 8.48 -8.37 -14.18
C VAL A 534 8.58 -9.85 -14.52
N GLN A 535 9.67 -10.50 -14.10
CA GLN A 535 9.75 -11.95 -14.05
C GLN A 535 9.34 -12.46 -12.68
N THR A 536 8.64 -13.59 -12.62
CA THR A 536 8.48 -14.39 -11.42
C THR A 536 9.23 -15.70 -11.55
N ASN A 537 10.09 -16.01 -10.58
CA ASN A 537 10.83 -17.28 -10.55
C ASN A 537 9.94 -18.45 -10.11
N ARG A 538 8.77 -18.15 -9.58
CA ARG A 538 7.77 -19.12 -9.15
C ARG A 538 6.38 -18.50 -9.31
N TYR A 539 5.76 -18.68 -10.46
CA TYR A 539 4.34 -18.38 -10.64
C TYR A 539 3.48 -19.32 -9.79
N ARG A 540 3.72 -20.62 -9.94
CA ARG A 540 3.16 -21.71 -9.10
C ARG A 540 4.13 -22.88 -9.08
N ASN A 541 3.88 -23.85 -8.21
CA ASN A 541 4.57 -25.12 -8.26
C ASN A 541 3.77 -26.10 -9.13
N THR A 542 4.49 -27.00 -9.82
CA THR A 542 3.91 -28.15 -10.51
C THR A 542 3.34 -29.17 -9.51
N GLY A 543 2.55 -30.12 -9.96
CA GLY A 543 2.05 -31.22 -9.14
C GLY A 543 3.15 -32.07 -8.47
N TYR A 544 4.39 -31.99 -8.95
CA TYR A 544 5.57 -32.68 -8.43
C TYR A 544 6.59 -31.71 -7.73
N GLY A 545 6.17 -30.46 -7.45
CA GLY A 545 6.89 -29.56 -6.55
C GLY A 545 7.91 -28.61 -7.22
N GLU A 546 8.13 -28.67 -8.54
CA GLU A 546 9.03 -27.75 -9.23
C GLU A 546 8.36 -26.39 -9.52
N PRO A 547 9.10 -25.26 -9.46
CA PRO A 547 8.54 -23.95 -9.75
C PRO A 547 8.39 -23.73 -11.27
N VAL A 548 7.31 -23.05 -11.65
CA VAL A 548 7.09 -22.55 -13.02
C VAL A 548 7.51 -21.09 -13.09
N VAL A 549 8.48 -20.77 -13.94
CA VAL A 549 8.91 -19.39 -14.23
C VAL A 549 7.96 -18.76 -15.24
N GLY A 550 7.58 -17.50 -15.03
CA GLY A 550 6.74 -16.74 -15.94
C GLY A 550 7.14 -15.28 -16.02
N ILE A 551 6.63 -14.58 -17.01
CA ILE A 551 6.79 -13.15 -17.24
C ILE A 551 5.46 -12.47 -16.95
N LYS A 552 5.47 -11.41 -16.13
CA LYS A 552 4.28 -10.69 -15.69
C LYS A 552 4.19 -9.31 -16.30
N PHE A 553 3.03 -8.99 -16.81
CA PHE A 553 2.64 -7.66 -17.24
C PHE A 553 1.54 -7.13 -16.35
N PHE A 554 1.79 -5.96 -15.76
CA PHE A 554 0.77 -5.22 -15.03
C PHE A 554 0.26 -4.10 -15.95
N THR A 555 -0.99 -4.18 -16.37
CA THR A 555 -1.63 -3.18 -17.22
C THR A 555 -2.28 -2.07 -16.37
N LEU A 556 -1.61 -1.65 -15.28
CA LEU A 556 -2.12 -0.67 -14.32
C LEU A 556 -1.79 0.79 -14.70
N SER A 557 -1.17 1.02 -15.85
CA SER A 557 -0.88 2.38 -16.31
C SER A 557 -2.04 2.93 -17.15
N ALA A 558 -2.46 4.17 -16.86
CA ALA A 558 -3.39 4.90 -17.72
C ALA A 558 -2.83 5.19 -19.12
N PHE A 559 -1.54 4.98 -19.33
CA PHE A 559 -0.81 5.23 -20.57
C PHE A 559 -0.52 3.96 -21.37
N THR A 560 -0.92 2.78 -20.86
CA THR A 560 -0.78 1.54 -21.65
C THR A 560 -1.55 1.69 -22.96
N ASP A 561 -0.87 1.42 -24.09
CA ASP A 561 -1.37 1.65 -25.43
C ASP A 561 -1.65 0.30 -26.12
N PRO A 562 -2.71 0.18 -26.96
CA PRO A 562 -2.98 -1.02 -27.78
C PRO A 562 -1.91 -1.34 -28.83
N ALA A 563 -1.10 -0.37 -29.25
CA ALA A 563 -0.02 -0.53 -30.21
C ALA A 563 1.14 -1.31 -29.58
#